data_ac11fbafc97c9d8d092bdbcab4769529
#
_entry.id   ac11fbafc97c9d8d092bdbcab4769529
#
_cell.length_a   1.000
_cell.length_b   1.000
_cell.length_c   1.000
_cell.angle_alpha   90.00
_cell.angle_beta   90.00
_cell.angle_gamma   90.00
#
_symmetry.space_group_name_H-M   'P 1'
#
loop_
_entity.id
_entity.type
_entity.pdbx_description
1 polymer ?
#
loop_
_entity_poly.entity_id
_entity_poly.type
_entity_poly.pdbx_seq_one_letter_code
_entity_poly.pdbx_strand_id
1 'polypeptide(L)'
;MGTKNPHSPSHRVSDVATLLGVSDDTVRRWIELGQVHAAKDGSGPLRVDGADLAAFLVDQLNGRHNLSDASQVQSIRNHIQGIVTAVTSDTVMSRVELVTGGLRIVSLISTEDVQELGLQVGSIAVAQVKATNVSLQLPETR
;
A
#
# COMPACT_ATOMS: atom_id res chain seq x y z
N MET A 1 -12.74 -17.18 16.25
CA MET A 1 -13.53 -16.07 16.78
C MET A 1 -12.59 -15.05 17.41
N GLY A 2 -12.42 -13.93 16.73
CA GLY A 2 -11.63 -12.83 17.26
C GLY A 2 -12.33 -12.21 18.46
N THR A 3 -11.75 -12.31 19.63
CA THR A 3 -12.17 -11.50 20.77
C THR A 3 -11.97 -10.04 20.38
N LYS A 4 -13.06 -9.28 20.32
CA LYS A 4 -13.01 -7.84 20.10
C LYS A 4 -12.10 -7.22 21.15
N ASN A 5 -10.91 -6.80 20.75
CA ASN A 5 -10.05 -6.04 21.61
C ASN A 5 -10.69 -4.65 21.78
N PRO A 6 -11.16 -4.27 22.98
CA PRO A 6 -11.85 -2.99 23.18
C PRO A 6 -10.95 -1.78 22.90
N HIS A 7 -9.65 -1.99 22.75
CA HIS A 7 -8.67 -0.95 22.46
C HIS A 7 -8.18 -0.96 21.00
N SER A 8 -8.73 -1.85 20.16
CA SER A 8 -8.36 -1.89 18.76
C SER A 8 -8.86 -0.63 18.03
N PRO A 9 -8.02 0.01 17.21
CA PRO A 9 -8.49 1.11 16.38
C PRO A 9 -9.63 0.66 15.46
N SER A 10 -10.54 1.57 15.18
CA SER A 10 -11.62 1.33 14.22
C SER A 10 -11.65 2.46 13.19
N HIS A 11 -12.11 2.14 11.99
CA HIS A 11 -12.07 3.07 10.87
C HIS A 11 -13.39 3.04 10.10
N ARG A 12 -13.78 4.16 9.52
CA ARG A 12 -14.94 4.23 8.65
C ARG A 12 -14.69 3.43 7.37
N VAL A 13 -15.74 2.84 6.83
CA VAL A 13 -15.67 2.10 5.55
C VAL A 13 -15.06 2.97 4.44
N SER A 14 -15.50 4.22 4.33
CA SER A 14 -14.98 5.15 3.32
C SER A 14 -13.49 5.43 3.47
N ASP A 15 -13.00 5.54 4.70
CA ASP A 15 -11.58 5.77 4.97
C ASP A 15 -10.73 4.56 4.59
N VAL A 16 -11.22 3.36 4.91
CA VAL A 16 -10.55 2.10 4.53
C VAL A 16 -10.50 1.96 3.01
N ALA A 17 -11.60 2.23 2.34
CA ALA A 17 -11.70 2.15 0.88
C ALA A 17 -10.69 3.10 0.21
N THR A 18 -10.65 4.35 0.66
CA THR A 18 -9.71 5.34 0.14
C THR A 18 -8.26 4.92 0.39
N LEU A 19 -7.96 4.45 1.59
CA LEU A 19 -6.62 4.02 1.97
C LEU A 19 -6.13 2.87 1.11
N LEU A 20 -6.98 1.90 0.82
CA LEU A 20 -6.61 0.70 0.08
C LEU A 20 -6.81 0.82 -1.43
N GLY A 21 -7.35 1.95 -1.91
CA GLY A 21 -7.59 2.16 -3.32
C GLY A 21 -8.69 1.26 -3.90
N VAL A 22 -9.68 0.92 -3.08
CA VAL A 22 -10.84 0.10 -3.47
C VAL A 22 -12.14 0.88 -3.26
N SER A 23 -13.24 0.38 -3.78
CA SER A 23 -14.55 1.00 -3.57
C SER A 23 -15.11 0.68 -2.19
N ASP A 24 -16.03 1.53 -1.71
CA ASP A 24 -16.79 1.26 -0.49
C ASP A 24 -17.52 -0.08 -0.58
N ASP A 25 -18.05 -0.40 -1.75
CA ASP A 25 -18.76 -1.67 -1.99
C ASP A 25 -17.83 -2.88 -1.81
N THR A 26 -16.58 -2.76 -2.21
CA THR A 26 -15.59 -3.82 -2.00
C THR A 26 -15.37 -4.06 -0.51
N VAL A 27 -15.20 -3.00 0.27
CA VAL A 27 -15.03 -3.11 1.74
C VAL A 27 -16.29 -3.70 2.37
N ARG A 28 -17.47 -3.24 1.97
CA ARG A 28 -18.75 -3.76 2.47
C ARG A 28 -18.92 -5.24 2.15
N ARG A 29 -18.45 -5.67 0.99
CA ARG A 29 -18.47 -7.08 0.59
C ARG A 29 -17.61 -7.93 1.53
N TRP A 30 -16.43 -7.46 1.88
CA TRP A 30 -15.57 -8.17 2.84
C TRP A 30 -16.26 -8.34 4.19
N ILE A 31 -16.98 -7.31 4.64
CA ILE A 31 -17.76 -7.33 5.89
C ILE A 31 -18.91 -8.34 5.78
N GLU A 32 -19.66 -8.30 4.69
CA GLU A 32 -20.79 -9.20 4.46
C GLU A 32 -20.37 -10.67 4.39
N LEU A 33 -19.19 -10.94 3.81
CA LEU A 33 -18.64 -12.29 3.72
C LEU A 33 -17.99 -12.77 5.03
N GLY A 34 -17.98 -11.94 6.07
CA GLY A 34 -17.38 -12.27 7.35
C GLY A 34 -15.86 -12.27 7.37
N GLN A 35 -15.23 -11.74 6.33
CA GLN A 35 -13.78 -11.68 6.22
C GLN A 35 -13.17 -10.60 7.10
N VAL A 36 -13.90 -9.53 7.34
CA VAL A 36 -13.50 -8.41 8.18
C VAL A 36 -14.66 -8.04 9.09
N HIS A 37 -14.39 -7.88 10.37
CA HIS A 37 -15.41 -7.51 11.34
C HIS A 37 -15.64 -6.00 11.36
N ALA A 38 -16.91 -5.62 11.41
CA ALA A 38 -17.32 -4.23 11.54
C ALA A 38 -18.53 -4.12 12.46
N ALA A 39 -18.64 -3.00 13.15
CA ALA A 39 -19.73 -2.73 14.07
C ALA A 39 -20.12 -1.26 14.01
N LYS A 40 -21.39 -0.99 14.31
CA LYS A 40 -21.88 0.37 14.50
C LYS A 40 -21.74 0.74 15.97
N ASP A 41 -21.27 1.95 16.22
CA ASP A 41 -21.30 2.55 17.54
C ASP A 41 -22.58 3.38 17.67
N GLY A 42 -23.62 2.75 18.26
CA GLY A 42 -24.93 3.35 18.36
C GLY A 42 -25.58 3.58 17.00
N SER A 43 -26.02 4.82 16.72
CA SER A 43 -26.60 5.23 15.43
C SER A 43 -25.55 5.77 14.46
N GLY A 44 -24.27 5.68 14.83
CA GLY A 44 -23.16 6.17 14.00
C GLY A 44 -22.87 5.32 12.77
N PRO A 45 -21.90 5.72 11.96
CA PRO A 45 -21.49 4.96 10.78
C PRO A 45 -20.88 3.61 11.16
N LEU A 46 -20.95 2.69 10.23
CA LEU A 46 -20.30 1.39 10.36
C LEU A 46 -18.78 1.58 10.43
N ARG A 47 -18.15 0.93 11.40
CA ARG A 47 -16.70 1.05 11.61
C ARG A 47 -16.06 -0.32 11.53
N VAL A 48 -14.97 -0.37 10.77
CA VAL A 48 -14.16 -1.59 10.55
C VAL A 48 -13.16 -1.72 11.68
N ASP A 49 -13.06 -2.92 12.26
CA ASP A 49 -12.05 -3.20 13.28
C ASP A 49 -10.66 -3.23 12.64
N GLY A 50 -9.75 -2.38 13.14
CA GLY A 50 -8.42 -2.22 12.56
C GLY A 50 -7.54 -3.46 12.69
N ALA A 51 -7.60 -4.15 13.82
CA ALA A 51 -6.82 -5.37 14.04
C ALA A 51 -7.27 -6.50 13.10
N ASP A 52 -8.59 -6.64 12.92
CA ASP A 52 -9.18 -7.63 12.03
C ASP A 52 -8.85 -7.32 10.56
N LEU A 53 -8.93 -6.05 10.20
CA LEU A 53 -8.53 -5.59 8.88
C LEU A 53 -7.05 -5.90 8.61
N ALA A 54 -6.19 -5.65 9.57
CA ALA A 54 -4.75 -5.93 9.44
C ALA A 54 -4.50 -7.42 9.17
N ALA A 55 -5.17 -8.31 9.91
CA ALA A 55 -5.05 -9.75 9.71
C ALA A 55 -5.55 -10.16 8.31
N PHE A 56 -6.68 -9.61 7.88
CA PHE A 56 -7.22 -9.86 6.54
C PHE A 56 -6.25 -9.43 5.44
N LEU A 57 -5.63 -8.25 5.59
CA LEU A 57 -4.68 -7.74 4.60
C LEU A 57 -3.42 -8.62 4.50
N VAL A 58 -2.93 -9.13 5.63
CA VAL A 58 -1.80 -10.06 5.64
C VAL A 58 -2.17 -11.35 4.89
N ASP A 59 -3.35 -11.90 5.14
CA ASP A 59 -3.83 -13.09 4.45
C ASP A 59 -3.96 -12.87 2.94
N GLN A 60 -4.49 -11.71 2.54
CA GLN A 60 -4.60 -11.34 1.13
C GLN A 60 -3.22 -11.25 0.47
N LEU A 61 -2.27 -10.66 1.17
CA LEU A 61 -0.91 -10.52 0.68
C LEU A 61 -0.24 -11.89 0.50
N ASN A 62 -0.36 -12.76 1.48
CA ASN A 62 0.20 -14.11 1.44
C ASN A 62 -0.45 -14.97 0.34
N GLY A 63 -1.74 -14.81 0.10
CA GLY A 63 -2.45 -15.50 -0.97
C GLY A 63 -2.04 -15.06 -2.37
N ARG A 64 -1.60 -13.82 -2.53
CA ARG A 64 -1.14 -13.27 -3.81
C ARG A 64 0.34 -13.55 -4.07
N HIS A 65 1.11 -13.63 -3.01
CA HIS A 65 2.54 -13.91 -3.07
C HIS A 65 2.81 -15.32 -2.59
N ASN A 66 2.54 -16.27 -3.45
CA ASN A 66 3.01 -17.64 -3.25
C ASN A 66 4.53 -17.63 -3.50
N LEU A 67 5.24 -16.78 -2.78
CA LEU A 67 6.64 -16.51 -3.03
C LEU A 67 7.51 -17.22 -2.01
N SER A 68 7.98 -18.28 -2.46
CA SER A 68 9.17 -19.02 -2.08
C SER A 68 10.46 -18.19 -1.97
N ASP A 69 10.40 -16.87 -2.07
CA ASP A 69 11.60 -16.04 -2.07
C ASP A 69 11.90 -15.35 -0.74
N ALA A 70 11.55 -16.01 0.35
CA ALA A 70 12.02 -15.61 1.67
C ALA A 70 13.52 -15.91 1.90
N SER A 71 14.22 -16.39 0.91
CA SER A 71 15.57 -16.91 1.11
C SER A 71 16.72 -15.95 0.77
N GLN A 72 16.41 -14.70 0.41
CA GLN A 72 17.49 -13.73 0.17
C GLN A 72 17.41 -12.54 1.14
N VAL A 73 17.74 -12.84 2.39
CA VAL A 73 17.87 -11.81 3.41
C VAL A 73 19.29 -11.24 3.38
N GLN A 74 19.59 -10.41 2.39
CA GLN A 74 20.82 -9.59 2.49
C GLN A 74 20.53 -8.14 2.85
N SER A 75 19.37 -7.64 2.56
CA SER A 75 18.87 -6.37 3.11
C SER A 75 17.35 -6.36 2.95
N ILE A 76 16.65 -6.01 4.01
CA ILE A 76 15.20 -5.85 3.92
C ILE A 76 14.91 -4.60 3.08
N ARG A 77 14.39 -4.80 1.88
CA ARG A 77 13.99 -3.72 0.99
C ARG A 77 12.50 -3.83 0.69
N ASN A 78 11.85 -2.68 0.63
CA ASN A 78 10.47 -2.61 0.17
C ASN A 78 10.49 -2.56 -1.36
N HIS A 79 9.70 -3.41 -1.99
CA HIS A 79 9.55 -3.50 -3.44
C HIS A 79 8.14 -3.07 -3.80
N ILE A 80 8.01 -1.99 -4.53
CA ILE A 80 6.72 -1.42 -4.89
C ILE A 80 6.64 -1.31 -6.41
N GLN A 81 5.84 -2.17 -7.02
CA GLN A 81 5.67 -2.20 -8.46
C GLN A 81 4.61 -1.17 -8.89
N GLY A 82 4.90 -0.42 -9.94
CA GLY A 82 3.98 0.59 -10.45
C GLY A 82 4.23 0.91 -11.92
N ILE A 83 3.42 1.83 -12.43
CA ILE A 83 3.52 2.36 -13.79
C ILE A 83 4.23 3.71 -13.75
N VAL A 84 5.22 3.89 -14.60
CA VAL A 84 5.88 5.19 -14.77
C VAL A 84 4.90 6.15 -15.45
N THR A 85 4.63 7.26 -14.79
CA THR A 85 3.70 8.29 -15.28
C THR A 85 4.39 9.56 -15.75
N ALA A 86 5.62 9.79 -15.31
CA ALA A 86 6.38 10.97 -15.74
C ALA A 86 7.89 10.69 -15.60
N VAL A 87 8.64 11.20 -16.56
CA VAL A 87 10.11 11.21 -16.53
C VAL A 87 10.55 12.62 -16.91
N THR A 88 11.22 13.32 -16.00
CA THR A 88 11.78 14.64 -16.22
C THR A 88 13.28 14.56 -16.04
N SER A 89 14.04 14.85 -17.08
CA SER A 89 15.48 14.66 -17.09
C SER A 89 16.22 15.94 -17.43
N ASP A 90 17.33 16.18 -16.70
CA ASP A 90 18.41 16.99 -17.24
C ASP A 90 19.57 16.07 -17.66
N THR A 91 20.74 16.63 -17.93
CA THR A 91 21.87 15.86 -18.41
C THR A 91 22.38 14.84 -17.37
N VAL A 92 22.20 15.14 -16.10
CA VAL A 92 22.79 14.35 -14.99
C VAL A 92 21.74 13.57 -14.22
N MET A 93 20.65 14.21 -13.86
CA MET A 93 19.63 13.64 -12.98
C MET A 93 18.27 13.59 -13.65
N SER A 94 17.53 12.57 -13.27
CA SER A 94 16.14 12.37 -13.71
C SER A 94 15.22 12.20 -12.51
N ARG A 95 14.02 12.76 -12.65
CA ARG A 95 12.93 12.55 -11.73
C ARG A 95 11.94 11.61 -12.40
N VAL A 96 11.70 10.46 -11.79
CA VAL A 96 10.77 9.46 -12.29
C VAL A 96 9.60 9.33 -11.32
N GLU A 97 8.39 9.44 -11.82
CA GLU A 97 7.19 9.23 -11.01
C GLU A 97 6.53 7.91 -11.38
N LEU A 98 6.19 7.12 -10.34
CA LEU A 98 5.44 5.88 -10.46
C LEU A 98 4.11 6.00 -9.74
N VAL A 99 3.09 5.35 -10.26
CA VAL A 99 1.78 5.25 -9.61
C VAL A 99 1.40 3.79 -9.45
N THR A 100 0.93 3.46 -8.27
CA THR A 100 0.40 2.13 -7.94
C THR A 100 -0.66 2.26 -6.84
N GLY A 101 -1.83 1.65 -7.05
CA GLY A 101 -2.87 1.57 -6.01
C GLY A 101 -3.24 2.88 -5.33
N GLY A 102 -3.26 3.99 -6.06
CA GLY A 102 -3.54 5.31 -5.51
C GLY A 102 -2.33 5.99 -4.84
N LEU A 103 -1.18 5.35 -4.86
CA LEU A 103 0.07 5.87 -4.30
C LEU A 103 0.97 6.38 -5.40
N ARG A 104 1.51 7.60 -5.24
CA ARG A 104 2.53 8.18 -6.12
C ARG A 104 3.88 8.10 -5.44
N ILE A 105 4.85 7.53 -6.13
CA ILE A 105 6.22 7.43 -5.66
C ILE A 105 7.10 8.25 -6.59
N VAL A 106 7.99 9.05 -6.02
CA VAL A 106 8.94 9.87 -6.76
C VAL A 106 10.35 9.34 -6.50
N SER A 107 11.10 9.11 -7.57
CA SER A 107 12.49 8.68 -7.51
C SER A 107 13.37 9.70 -8.22
N LEU A 108 14.51 10.01 -7.62
CA LEU A 108 15.56 10.79 -8.25
C LEU A 108 16.73 9.84 -8.51
N ILE A 109 17.01 9.58 -9.77
CA ILE A 109 18.08 8.70 -10.20
C ILE A 109 18.89 9.37 -11.30
N SER A 110 20.04 8.83 -11.64
CA SER A 110 20.83 9.39 -12.73
C SER A 110 20.12 9.22 -14.07
N THR A 111 20.30 10.18 -14.96
CA THR A 111 19.78 10.10 -16.32
C THR A 111 20.38 8.91 -17.07
N GLU A 112 21.65 8.59 -16.79
CA GLU A 112 22.30 7.39 -17.31
C GLU A 112 21.53 6.12 -16.93
N ASP A 113 21.11 5.98 -15.66
CA ASP A 113 20.33 4.83 -15.20
C ASP A 113 18.97 4.75 -15.88
N VAL A 114 18.31 5.89 -16.07
CA VAL A 114 17.04 5.93 -16.84
C VAL A 114 17.23 5.38 -18.25
N GLN A 115 18.31 5.75 -18.89
CA GLN A 115 18.63 5.30 -20.26
C GLN A 115 18.99 3.82 -20.29
N GLU A 116 19.81 3.36 -19.37
CA GLU A 116 20.21 1.95 -19.28
C GLU A 116 19.02 1.03 -18.99
N LEU A 117 18.14 1.45 -18.09
CA LEU A 117 16.93 0.70 -17.76
C LEU A 117 15.83 0.82 -18.81
N GLY A 118 15.96 1.79 -19.73
CA GLY A 118 14.96 2.04 -20.73
C GLY A 118 13.64 2.55 -20.17
N LEU A 119 13.69 3.29 -19.05
CA LEU A 119 12.49 3.81 -18.39
C LEU A 119 11.83 4.91 -19.24
N GLN A 120 10.54 4.77 -19.44
CA GLN A 120 9.73 5.74 -20.15
C GLN A 120 8.31 5.72 -19.59
N VAL A 121 7.52 6.73 -19.90
CA VAL A 121 6.10 6.76 -19.52
C VAL A 121 5.43 5.50 -20.02
N GLY A 122 4.72 4.80 -19.14
CA GLY A 122 4.08 3.52 -19.43
C GLY A 122 4.89 2.30 -19.08
N SER A 123 6.16 2.43 -18.74
CA SER A 123 6.97 1.30 -18.26
C SER A 123 6.47 0.80 -16.92
N ILE A 124 6.50 -0.51 -16.72
CA ILE A 124 6.34 -1.10 -15.40
C ILE A 124 7.71 -1.10 -14.73
N ALA A 125 7.79 -0.55 -13.54
CA ALA A 125 9.03 -0.48 -12.78
C ALA A 125 8.78 -0.85 -11.31
N VAL A 126 9.84 -1.27 -10.63
CA VAL A 126 9.78 -1.61 -9.21
C VAL A 126 10.61 -0.58 -8.42
N ALA A 127 9.94 0.17 -7.55
CA ALA A 127 10.63 1.03 -6.61
C ALA A 127 11.18 0.18 -5.46
N GLN A 128 12.46 0.35 -5.14
CA GLN A 128 13.09 -0.32 -4.02
C GLN A 128 13.44 0.71 -2.96
N VAL A 129 12.94 0.50 -1.76
CA VAL A 129 13.21 1.38 -0.63
C VAL A 129 13.77 0.56 0.52
N LYS A 130 15.02 0.81 0.87
CA LYS A 130 15.67 0.15 1.99
C LYS A 130 14.87 0.41 3.28
N ALA A 131 14.60 -0.63 4.06
CA ALA A 131 13.77 -0.52 5.26
C ALA A 131 14.26 0.54 6.24
N THR A 132 15.57 0.71 6.34
CA THR A 132 16.18 1.73 7.21
C THR A 132 15.95 3.17 6.74
N ASN A 133 15.51 3.36 5.50
CA ASN A 133 15.20 4.68 4.93
C ASN A 133 13.73 5.04 5.02
N VAL A 134 12.90 4.16 5.58
CA VAL A 134 11.47 4.39 5.74
C VAL A 134 11.21 4.91 7.15
N SER A 135 10.67 6.12 7.26
CA SER A 135 10.21 6.68 8.52
C SER A 135 8.69 6.61 8.58
N LEU A 136 8.16 6.56 9.79
CA LEU A 136 6.72 6.51 10.03
C LEU A 136 6.27 7.71 10.85
N GLN A 137 5.08 8.19 10.54
CA GLN A 137 4.42 9.23 11.33
C GLN A 137 2.93 8.93 11.40
N LEU A 138 2.28 9.44 12.42
CA LEU A 138 0.83 9.36 12.48
C LEU A 138 0.23 10.46 11.59
N PRO A 139 -0.91 10.18 10.94
CA PRO A 139 -1.60 11.22 10.17
C PRO A 139 -2.00 12.37 11.09
N GLU A 140 -1.99 13.59 10.54
CA GLU A 140 -2.50 14.72 11.27
C GLU A 140 -4.00 14.54 11.55
N THR A 141 -4.39 14.65 12.81
CA THR A 141 -5.80 14.70 13.21
C THR A 141 -6.35 16.08 12.89
N ARG A 142 -7.28 16.15 11.98
CA ARG A 142 -8.08 17.38 11.77
C ARG A 142 -9.24 17.42 12.76
#